data_affadfe031ed370809c85744c9ba0a2b
#
_entry.id   affadfe031ed370809c85744c9ba0a2b
#
_cell.length_a   1.000
_cell.length_b   1.000
_cell.length_c   1.000
_cell.angle_alpha   90.00
_cell.angle_beta   90.00
_cell.angle_gamma   90.00
#
_symmetry.space_group_name_H-M   'P 1'
#
loop_
_entity.id
_entity.type
_entity.pdbx_description
1 polymer ?
#
loop_
_entity_poly.entity_id
_entity_poly.type
_entity_poly.pdbx_seq_one_letter_code
_entity_poly.pdbx_strand_id
1 'polypeptide(L)'
;MPASYDDAVRDTGWLTDEQQRAWRALIEMTGTLQAVLDRQLQAKSAMPHAYYMILAMLSESEGRSLRMSELAGVLNVSASRTSHAVSRLEEAGWVRRERHLTDGRGHVAVLTERGWDVLVAAAPEHVETVRAGVFDPLTDEQVGALREISLAISAGLEAVDRWRTS
;
A
#
# COMPACT_ATOMS: atom_id res chain seq x y z
N MET A 1 -33.88 20.88 24.58
CA MET A 1 -33.54 20.51 23.20
C MET A 1 -32.13 19.94 23.25
N PRO A 2 -31.88 18.71 22.83
CA PRO A 2 -30.50 18.24 22.74
C PRO A 2 -29.76 19.09 21.70
N ALA A 3 -28.51 19.46 22.00
CA ALA A 3 -27.64 20.16 21.06
C ALA A 3 -27.62 19.41 19.73
N SER A 4 -27.68 20.13 18.61
CA SER A 4 -27.60 19.49 17.30
C SER A 4 -26.23 18.82 17.17
N TYR A 5 -26.12 17.80 16.32
CA TYR A 5 -24.84 17.17 16.01
C TYR A 5 -23.77 18.22 15.62
N ASP A 6 -24.19 19.28 14.90
CA ASP A 6 -23.35 20.41 14.53
C ASP A 6 -22.81 21.22 15.73
N ASP A 7 -23.62 21.40 16.79
CA ASP A 7 -23.20 22.15 17.99
C ASP A 7 -22.21 21.34 18.84
N ALA A 8 -22.43 20.03 18.97
CA ALA A 8 -21.52 19.14 19.70
C ALA A 8 -20.15 18.98 18.99
N VAL A 9 -20.13 19.14 17.67
CA VAL A 9 -18.94 18.97 16.82
C VAL A 9 -18.09 20.23 16.79
N ARG A 10 -18.67 21.44 16.89
CA ARG A 10 -17.92 22.71 16.85
C ARG A 10 -17.02 22.95 18.08
N ASP A 11 -17.34 22.35 19.21
CA ASP A 11 -16.61 22.56 20.48
C ASP A 11 -15.42 21.56 20.66
N THR A 12 -15.24 20.60 19.75
CA THR A 12 -14.22 19.52 19.87
C THR A 12 -13.01 19.68 18.95
N GLY A 13 -12.73 20.88 18.40
CA GLY A 13 -11.60 21.07 17.48
C GLY A 13 -11.78 20.39 16.13
N TRP A 14 -13.00 20.43 15.60
CA TRP A 14 -13.35 19.82 14.31
C TRP A 14 -12.54 20.40 13.15
N LEU A 15 -12.48 19.66 12.04
CA LEU A 15 -11.83 20.11 10.82
C LEU A 15 -12.50 21.38 10.26
N THR A 16 -11.69 22.31 9.77
CA THR A 16 -12.23 23.45 9.01
C THR A 16 -12.92 22.98 7.73
N ASP A 17 -13.75 23.81 7.13
CA ASP A 17 -14.44 23.48 5.87
C ASP A 17 -13.44 23.09 4.77
N GLU A 18 -12.28 23.75 4.69
CA GLU A 18 -11.24 23.41 3.72
C GLU A 18 -10.60 22.05 4.03
N GLN A 19 -10.28 21.77 5.28
CA GLN A 19 -9.77 20.46 5.71
C GLN A 19 -10.79 19.34 5.44
N GLN A 20 -12.08 19.59 5.63
CA GLN A 20 -13.12 18.61 5.30
C GLN A 20 -13.21 18.32 3.80
N ARG A 21 -13.10 19.36 2.95
CA ARG A 21 -13.06 19.18 1.48
C ARG A 21 -11.86 18.37 1.07
N ALA A 22 -10.68 18.72 1.56
CA ALA A 22 -9.43 18.00 1.29
C ALA A 22 -9.51 16.54 1.77
N TRP A 23 -10.04 16.31 2.97
CA TRP A 23 -10.20 14.97 3.54
C TRP A 23 -11.12 14.08 2.67
N ARG A 24 -12.27 14.61 2.24
CA ARG A 24 -13.20 13.86 1.39
C ARG A 24 -12.57 13.52 0.04
N ALA A 25 -11.87 14.47 -0.59
CA ALA A 25 -11.16 14.25 -1.85
C ALA A 25 -10.08 13.18 -1.69
N LEU A 26 -9.31 13.20 -0.59
CA LEU A 26 -8.29 12.20 -0.30
C LEU A 26 -8.88 10.80 -0.15
N ILE A 27 -9.95 10.64 0.62
CA ILE A 27 -10.60 9.34 0.83
C ILE A 27 -11.20 8.80 -0.47
N GLU A 28 -11.89 9.64 -1.22
CA GLU A 28 -12.49 9.27 -2.52
C GLU A 28 -11.39 8.84 -3.51
N MET A 29 -10.34 9.64 -3.64
CA MET A 29 -9.22 9.35 -4.53
C MET A 29 -8.51 8.04 -4.16
N THR A 30 -8.18 7.84 -2.88
CA THR A 30 -7.52 6.60 -2.44
C THR A 30 -8.38 5.37 -2.66
N GLY A 31 -9.67 5.43 -2.37
CA GLY A 31 -10.60 4.33 -2.62
C GLY A 31 -10.73 4.00 -4.12
N THR A 32 -10.87 5.03 -4.95
CA THR A 32 -10.96 4.87 -6.41
C THR A 32 -9.68 4.30 -6.99
N LEU A 33 -8.52 4.81 -6.58
CA LEU A 33 -7.21 4.32 -7.03
C LEU A 33 -7.05 2.82 -6.73
N GLN A 34 -7.31 2.40 -5.49
CA GLN A 34 -7.21 0.99 -5.11
C GLN A 34 -8.14 0.11 -5.94
N ALA A 35 -9.39 0.53 -6.16
CA ALA A 35 -10.37 -0.22 -6.93
C ALA A 35 -9.99 -0.34 -8.41
N VAL A 36 -9.41 0.71 -9.00
CA VAL A 36 -8.97 0.70 -10.41
C VAL A 36 -7.79 -0.23 -10.61
N LEU A 37 -6.75 -0.12 -9.74
CA LEU A 37 -5.55 -0.96 -9.81
C LEU A 37 -5.87 -2.44 -9.57
N ASP A 38 -6.71 -2.74 -8.58
CA ASP A 38 -7.13 -4.12 -8.32
C ASP A 38 -7.90 -4.72 -9.51
N ARG A 39 -8.84 -3.96 -10.07
CA ARG A 39 -9.62 -4.39 -11.24
C ARG A 39 -8.76 -4.63 -12.47
N GLN A 40 -7.78 -3.77 -12.73
CA GLN A 40 -6.84 -3.93 -13.85
C GLN A 40 -6.04 -5.22 -13.70
N LEU A 41 -5.42 -5.46 -12.55
CA LEU A 41 -4.61 -6.65 -12.30
C LEU A 41 -5.45 -7.94 -12.28
N GLN A 42 -6.66 -7.90 -11.74
CA GLN A 42 -7.59 -9.04 -11.77
C GLN A 42 -7.98 -9.40 -13.20
N ALA A 43 -8.30 -8.43 -14.03
CA ALA A 43 -8.76 -8.66 -15.39
C ALA A 43 -7.68 -9.26 -16.30
N LYS A 44 -6.41 -8.90 -16.09
CA LYS A 44 -5.31 -9.25 -16.98
C LYS A 44 -4.39 -10.34 -16.45
N SER A 45 -4.18 -10.36 -15.15
CA SER A 45 -3.22 -11.25 -14.50
C SER A 45 -3.86 -12.21 -13.48
N ALA A 46 -5.18 -12.13 -13.30
CA ALA A 46 -5.93 -12.85 -12.25
C ALA A 46 -5.28 -12.68 -10.85
N MET A 47 -4.66 -11.53 -10.61
CA MET A 47 -3.86 -11.27 -9.44
C MET A 47 -4.43 -10.06 -8.67
N PRO A 48 -4.73 -10.18 -7.36
CA PRO A 48 -5.06 -9.05 -6.51
C PRO A 48 -3.92 -8.02 -6.47
N HIS A 49 -4.23 -6.72 -6.43
CA HIS A 49 -3.23 -5.66 -6.33
C HIS A 49 -2.29 -5.84 -5.13
N ALA A 50 -2.80 -6.33 -3.99
CA ALA A 50 -1.98 -6.64 -2.82
C ALA A 50 -0.88 -7.68 -3.12
N TYR A 51 -1.11 -8.64 -4.00
CA TYR A 51 -0.11 -9.64 -4.38
C TYR A 51 0.93 -9.03 -5.32
N TYR A 52 0.51 -8.22 -6.30
CA TYR A 52 1.42 -7.45 -7.13
C TYR A 52 2.37 -6.61 -6.29
N MET A 53 1.87 -5.90 -5.29
CA MET A 53 2.70 -5.09 -4.38
C MET A 53 3.73 -5.92 -3.62
N ILE A 54 3.36 -7.12 -3.15
CA ILE A 54 4.33 -8.04 -2.50
C ILE A 54 5.45 -8.42 -3.48
N LEU A 55 5.10 -8.83 -4.70
CA LEU A 55 6.10 -9.22 -5.71
C LEU A 55 7.00 -8.03 -6.07
N ALA A 56 6.44 -6.84 -6.25
CA ALA A 56 7.18 -5.61 -6.54
C ALA A 56 8.17 -5.28 -5.41
N MET A 57 7.72 -5.26 -4.15
CA MET A 57 8.59 -4.97 -3.00
C MET A 57 9.73 -5.99 -2.87
N LEU A 58 9.44 -7.28 -3.07
CA LEU A 58 10.48 -8.31 -3.07
C LEU A 58 11.47 -8.11 -4.22
N SER A 59 11.00 -7.71 -5.40
CA SER A 59 11.85 -7.51 -6.58
C SER A 59 12.86 -6.37 -6.42
N GLU A 60 12.49 -5.34 -5.66
CA GLU A 60 13.32 -4.16 -5.38
C GLU A 60 14.28 -4.36 -4.21
N SER A 61 14.10 -5.44 -3.44
CA SER A 61 14.90 -5.71 -2.25
C SER A 61 16.18 -6.48 -2.59
N GLU A 62 17.22 -6.33 -1.75
CA GLU A 62 18.47 -7.07 -1.91
C GLU A 62 18.22 -8.58 -1.87
N GLY A 63 18.79 -9.30 -2.83
CA GLY A 63 18.56 -10.74 -2.98
C GLY A 63 17.10 -11.12 -3.25
N ARG A 64 16.24 -10.16 -3.68
CA ARG A 64 14.81 -10.36 -3.91
C ARG A 64 14.09 -10.98 -2.71
N SER A 65 14.46 -10.55 -1.50
CA SER A 65 13.96 -11.15 -0.26
C SER A 65 13.73 -10.10 0.82
N LEU A 66 12.70 -10.31 1.66
CA LEU A 66 12.38 -9.48 2.83
C LEU A 66 11.97 -10.36 4.00
N ARG A 67 12.29 -9.93 5.22
CA ARG A 67 11.72 -10.53 6.42
C ARG A 67 10.21 -10.35 6.42
N MET A 68 9.46 -11.32 6.92
CA MET A 68 8.00 -11.24 7.01
C MET A 68 7.52 -10.01 7.79
N SER A 69 8.27 -9.58 8.82
CA SER A 69 7.98 -8.37 9.58
C SER A 69 8.25 -7.08 8.79
N GLU A 70 9.34 -7.04 8.02
CA GLU A 70 9.67 -5.92 7.14
C GLU A 70 8.63 -5.78 6.04
N LEU A 71 8.25 -6.89 5.42
CA LEU A 71 7.21 -6.93 4.38
C LEU A 71 5.86 -6.42 4.92
N ALA A 72 5.47 -6.81 6.14
CA ALA A 72 4.27 -6.32 6.80
C ALA A 72 4.34 -4.79 7.05
N GLY A 73 5.50 -4.30 7.48
CA GLY A 73 5.74 -2.87 7.71
C GLY A 73 5.66 -2.05 6.41
N VAL A 74 6.34 -2.49 5.36
CA VAL A 74 6.33 -1.79 4.06
C VAL A 74 4.93 -1.75 3.45
N LEU A 75 4.17 -2.84 3.56
CA LEU A 75 2.79 -2.93 3.06
C LEU A 75 1.76 -2.23 3.97
N ASN A 76 2.18 -1.84 5.17
CA ASN A 76 1.32 -1.27 6.20
C ASN A 76 0.08 -2.14 6.49
N VAL A 77 0.29 -3.46 6.60
CA VAL A 77 -0.75 -4.44 6.92
C VAL A 77 -0.33 -5.31 8.10
N SER A 78 -1.29 -5.94 8.77
CA SER A 78 -0.98 -6.81 9.91
C SER A 78 -0.14 -8.03 9.49
N ALA A 79 0.72 -8.52 10.40
CA ALA A 79 1.53 -9.73 10.19
C ALA A 79 0.68 -10.95 9.77
N SER A 80 -0.54 -11.07 10.28
CA SER A 80 -1.47 -12.14 9.91
C SER A 80 -1.92 -12.04 8.44
N ARG A 81 -2.29 -10.84 7.99
CA ARG A 81 -2.66 -10.59 6.58
C ARG A 81 -1.49 -10.82 5.64
N THR A 82 -0.31 -10.33 6.00
CA THR A 82 0.93 -10.59 5.24
C THR A 82 1.20 -12.08 5.13
N SER A 83 1.13 -12.82 6.26
CA SER A 83 1.35 -14.26 6.26
C SER A 83 0.35 -15.00 5.38
N HIS A 84 -0.92 -14.63 5.42
CA HIS A 84 -1.94 -15.23 4.58
C HIS A 84 -1.71 -14.94 3.08
N ALA A 85 -1.39 -13.69 2.73
CA ALA A 85 -1.09 -13.32 1.34
C ALA A 85 0.14 -14.09 0.82
N VAL A 86 1.23 -14.14 1.60
CA VAL A 86 2.45 -14.88 1.23
C VAL A 86 2.17 -16.38 1.10
N SER A 87 1.30 -16.98 1.93
CA SER A 87 0.90 -18.40 1.76
C SER A 87 0.23 -18.64 0.40
N ARG A 88 -0.62 -17.73 -0.05
CA ARG A 88 -1.25 -17.83 -1.38
C ARG A 88 -0.23 -17.68 -2.51
N LEU A 89 0.76 -16.82 -2.34
CA LEU A 89 1.83 -16.66 -3.32
C LEU A 89 2.77 -17.88 -3.35
N GLU A 90 2.96 -18.56 -2.21
CA GLU A 90 3.68 -19.84 -2.13
C GLU A 90 2.91 -20.97 -2.85
N GLU A 91 1.60 -21.07 -2.62
CA GLU A 91 0.72 -22.02 -3.33
C GLU A 91 0.80 -21.84 -4.86
N ALA A 92 0.89 -20.57 -5.32
CA ALA A 92 1.09 -20.23 -6.73
C ALA A 92 2.52 -20.48 -7.24
N GLY A 93 3.48 -20.69 -6.34
CA GLY A 93 4.90 -20.86 -6.66
C GLY A 93 5.62 -19.56 -7.03
N TRP A 94 5.07 -18.38 -6.68
CA TRP A 94 5.64 -17.07 -7.00
C TRP A 94 6.58 -16.55 -5.93
N VAL A 95 6.39 -17.01 -4.69
CA VAL A 95 7.22 -16.72 -3.53
C VAL A 95 7.56 -18.04 -2.84
N ARG A 96 8.66 -18.11 -2.12
CA ARG A 96 8.96 -19.18 -1.17
C ARG A 96 9.33 -18.59 0.17
N ARG A 97 9.05 -19.31 1.26
CA ARG A 97 9.52 -18.96 2.60
C ARG A 97 10.80 -19.72 2.92
N GLU A 98 11.75 -19.00 3.48
CA GLU A 98 12.99 -19.56 4.00
C GLU A 98 13.18 -19.18 5.48
N ARG A 99 13.93 -19.99 6.21
CA ARG A 99 14.36 -19.58 7.55
C ARG A 99 15.47 -18.54 7.41
N HIS A 100 15.39 -17.49 8.22
CA HIS A 100 16.46 -16.49 8.24
C HIS A 100 17.77 -17.13 8.74
N LEU A 101 18.85 -16.97 7.97
CA LEU A 101 20.12 -17.67 8.19
C LEU A 101 20.81 -17.33 9.53
N THR A 102 20.63 -16.11 10.05
CA THR A 102 21.33 -15.63 11.25
C THR A 102 20.47 -15.60 12.50
N ASP A 103 19.16 -15.54 12.39
CA ASP A 103 18.26 -15.32 13.54
C ASP A 103 17.30 -16.49 13.79
N GLY A 104 17.43 -17.64 13.17
CA GLY A 104 16.70 -18.89 13.42
C GLY A 104 15.20 -18.82 13.79
N ARG A 105 14.70 -17.65 14.20
CA ARG A 105 13.33 -17.39 14.70
C ARG A 105 12.44 -16.70 13.68
N GLY A 106 12.99 -16.15 12.58
CA GLY A 106 12.25 -15.40 11.56
C GLY A 106 12.19 -16.15 10.24
N HIS A 107 11.15 -15.84 9.45
CA HIS A 107 11.04 -16.28 8.07
C HIS A 107 11.25 -15.09 7.14
N VAL A 108 11.88 -15.35 6.00
CA VAL A 108 11.99 -14.43 4.86
C VAL A 108 11.09 -14.92 3.73
N ALA A 109 10.42 -14.00 3.08
CA ALA A 109 9.77 -14.23 1.80
C ALA A 109 10.79 -13.95 0.68
N VAL A 110 10.93 -14.86 -0.25
CA VAL A 110 11.88 -14.77 -1.37
C VAL A 110 11.11 -14.90 -2.67
N LEU A 111 11.29 -13.94 -3.58
CA LEU A 111 10.71 -13.98 -4.91
C LEU A 111 11.35 -15.12 -5.72
N THR A 112 10.54 -15.95 -6.34
CA THR A 112 11.02 -17.01 -7.25
C THR A 112 11.21 -16.46 -8.66
N GLU A 113 11.93 -17.16 -9.53
CA GLU A 113 12.00 -16.80 -10.96
C GLU A 113 10.62 -16.79 -11.60
N ARG A 114 9.74 -17.74 -11.24
CA ARG A 114 8.35 -17.75 -11.71
C ARG A 114 7.57 -16.50 -11.22
N GLY A 115 7.78 -16.07 -9.98
CA GLY A 115 7.18 -14.83 -9.45
C GLY A 115 7.70 -13.59 -10.17
N TRP A 116 9.01 -13.58 -10.47
CA TRP A 116 9.62 -12.53 -11.29
C TRP A 116 8.99 -12.46 -12.70
N ASP A 117 8.85 -13.57 -13.38
CA ASP A 117 8.25 -13.61 -14.72
C ASP A 117 6.80 -13.09 -14.71
N VAL A 118 6.01 -13.46 -13.69
CA VAL A 118 4.64 -12.97 -13.51
C VAL A 118 4.61 -11.47 -13.25
N LEU A 119 5.50 -10.96 -12.40
CA LEU A 119 5.63 -9.53 -12.12
C LEU A 119 5.99 -8.74 -13.39
N VAL A 120 7.01 -9.18 -14.12
CA VAL A 120 7.47 -8.54 -15.36
C VAL A 120 6.38 -8.53 -16.42
N ALA A 121 5.59 -9.59 -16.53
CA ALA A 121 4.47 -9.66 -17.46
C ALA A 121 3.33 -8.69 -17.09
N ALA A 122 3.08 -8.47 -15.81
CA ALA A 122 2.00 -7.59 -15.33
C ALA A 122 2.41 -6.10 -15.29
N ALA A 123 3.70 -5.79 -15.11
CA ALA A 123 4.20 -4.45 -14.86
C ALA A 123 3.88 -3.42 -15.95
N PRO A 124 4.01 -3.70 -17.27
CA PRO A 124 3.77 -2.67 -18.29
C PRO A 124 2.37 -2.06 -18.23
N GLU A 125 1.34 -2.89 -18.16
CA GLU A 125 -0.05 -2.44 -18.12
C GLU A 125 -0.40 -1.80 -16.77
N HIS A 126 0.18 -2.29 -15.68
CA HIS A 126 0.04 -1.66 -14.37
C HIS A 126 0.63 -0.25 -14.37
N VAL A 127 1.85 -0.07 -14.88
CA VAL A 127 2.51 1.24 -15.00
C VAL A 127 1.73 2.18 -15.90
N GLU A 128 1.19 1.69 -17.03
CA GLU A 128 0.32 2.47 -17.91
C GLU A 128 -0.93 2.97 -17.19
N THR A 129 -1.59 2.09 -16.41
CA THR A 129 -2.77 2.45 -15.61
C THR A 129 -2.43 3.50 -14.54
N VAL A 130 -1.30 3.35 -13.85
CA VAL A 130 -0.81 4.32 -12.87
C VAL A 130 -0.51 5.65 -13.54
N ARG A 131 0.18 5.63 -14.70
CA ARG A 131 0.48 6.84 -15.45
C ARG A 131 -0.79 7.58 -15.86
N ALA A 132 -1.69 6.89 -16.57
CA ALA A 132 -2.91 7.48 -17.09
C ALA A 132 -3.84 8.00 -15.98
N GLY A 133 -3.93 7.27 -14.84
CA GLY A 133 -4.83 7.61 -13.75
C GLY A 133 -4.28 8.62 -12.75
N VAL A 134 -2.96 8.69 -12.58
CA VAL A 134 -2.34 9.50 -11.52
C VAL A 134 -1.46 10.61 -12.09
N PHE A 135 -0.56 10.30 -13.02
CA PHE A 135 0.47 11.25 -13.41
C PHE A 135 0.11 12.11 -14.65
N ASP A 136 -0.52 11.53 -15.67
CA ASP A 136 -0.89 12.28 -16.88
C ASP A 136 -1.87 13.44 -16.61
N PRO A 137 -2.78 13.37 -15.61
CA PRO A 137 -3.63 14.51 -15.24
C PRO A 137 -2.91 15.64 -14.51
N LEU A 138 -1.65 15.46 -14.07
CA LEU A 138 -0.91 16.37 -13.22
C LEU A 138 0.19 17.12 -14.00
N THR A 139 0.46 18.36 -13.59
CA THR A 139 1.68 19.07 -14.00
C THR A 139 2.88 18.58 -13.19
N ASP A 140 4.11 18.85 -13.66
CA ASP A 140 5.33 18.50 -12.93
C ASP A 140 5.37 19.11 -11.52
N GLU A 141 4.87 20.32 -11.34
CA GLU A 141 4.75 20.99 -10.05
C GLU A 141 3.77 20.23 -9.12
N GLN A 142 2.64 19.75 -9.67
CA GLN A 142 1.66 18.98 -8.91
C GLN A 142 2.19 17.59 -8.54
N VAL A 143 3.00 16.96 -9.39
CA VAL A 143 3.70 15.70 -9.06
C VAL A 143 4.66 15.93 -7.88
N GLY A 144 5.43 17.03 -7.91
CA GLY A 144 6.29 17.41 -6.78
C GLY A 144 5.51 17.63 -5.49
N ALA A 145 4.41 18.41 -5.57
CA ALA A 145 3.54 18.68 -4.43
C ALA A 145 2.89 17.39 -3.88
N LEU A 146 2.41 16.49 -4.75
CA LEU A 146 1.86 15.20 -4.34
C LEU A 146 2.86 14.38 -3.54
N ARG A 147 4.12 14.31 -3.98
CA ARG A 147 5.19 13.62 -3.24
C ARG A 147 5.40 14.24 -1.85
N GLU A 148 5.51 15.56 -1.75
CA GLU A 148 5.73 16.25 -0.47
C GLU A 148 4.55 16.09 0.49
N ILE A 149 3.33 16.25 0.00
CA ILE A 149 2.11 16.06 0.79
C ILE A 149 2.01 14.60 1.28
N SER A 150 2.26 13.63 0.42
CA SER A 150 2.21 12.21 0.79
C SER A 150 3.22 11.88 1.88
N LEU A 151 4.46 12.38 1.78
CA LEU A 151 5.49 12.17 2.80
C LEU A 151 5.12 12.83 4.14
N ALA A 152 4.57 14.04 4.11
CA ALA A 152 4.13 14.73 5.31
C ALA A 152 2.98 14.00 6.02
N ILE A 153 1.99 13.50 5.26
CA ILE A 153 0.88 12.72 5.79
C ILE A 153 1.39 11.40 6.39
N SER A 154 2.27 10.68 5.69
CA SER A 154 2.84 9.42 6.17
C SER A 154 3.58 9.61 7.50
N ALA A 155 4.43 10.63 7.61
CA ALA A 155 5.13 10.94 8.85
C ALA A 155 4.17 11.28 10.01
N GLY A 156 3.09 12.02 9.73
CA GLY A 156 2.03 12.31 10.70
C GLY A 156 1.31 11.04 11.19
N LEU A 157 0.97 10.14 10.28
CA LEU A 157 0.30 8.87 10.61
C LEU A 157 1.18 7.96 11.46
N GLU A 158 2.48 7.84 11.16
CA GLU A 158 3.43 7.10 11.99
C GLU A 158 3.55 7.67 13.41
N ALA A 159 3.49 8.99 13.56
CA ALA A 159 3.52 9.62 14.88
C ALA A 159 2.25 9.30 15.68
N VAL A 160 1.08 9.32 15.06
CA VAL A 160 -0.20 8.96 15.67
C VAL A 160 -0.22 7.49 16.10
N ASP A 161 0.28 6.57 15.26
CA ASP A 161 0.31 5.14 15.56
C ASP A 161 1.21 4.84 16.78
N ARG A 162 2.40 5.44 16.84
CA ARG A 162 3.30 5.33 18.00
C ARG A 162 2.65 5.82 19.29
N TRP A 163 1.93 6.92 19.24
CA TRP A 163 1.25 7.47 20.42
C TRP A 163 0.11 6.58 20.93
N ARG A 164 -0.61 5.90 20.05
CA ARG A 164 -1.73 5.00 20.41
C ARG A 164 -1.28 3.64 20.93
N THR A 165 -0.06 3.24 20.65
CA THR A 165 0.53 1.95 21.07
C THR A 165 1.43 2.06 22.31
N SER A 166 1.64 3.27 22.84
CA SER A 166 2.36 3.58 24.08
C SER A 166 1.41 3.72 25.26
#